data_ebedef3747610e6717566b8b66666749
#
_entry.id   ebedef3747610e6717566b8b66666749
#
_cell.length_a   1.000
_cell.length_b   1.000
_cell.length_c   1.000
_cell.angle_alpha   90.00
_cell.angle_beta   90.00
_cell.angle_gamma   90.00
#
_symmetry.space_group_name_H-M   'P 1'
#
loop_
_entity.id
_entity.type
_entity.pdbx_description
1 polymer ?
#
loop_
_entity_poly.entity_id
_entity_poly.type
_entity_poly.pdbx_seq_one_letter_code
_entity_poly.pdbx_strand_id
1 'polypeptide(L)'
;MEYKTHDLSKQSCSVSAALLFQAGEWMYIEKISLKGYRNLNEMTIDLKNGINIFYGANAQGKTNFLEAIYICASGRSLRTRNDSQLIHFDAPESHIQIHIKKENRNDKIDIHLKKENKKGIAVNGIPIKKLGDLFGTCHAVIFSPEDLNLIKEGPGERRRFMDMEICQMDAVYYYNLQ
;
A
#
# COMPACT_ATOMS: atom_id res chain seq x y z
N MET A 1 8.46 -16.75 3.62
CA MET A 1 7.03 -16.68 3.98
C MET A 1 6.33 -17.81 3.26
N GLU A 2 5.89 -18.84 3.95
CA GLU A 2 5.23 -20.00 3.31
C GLU A 2 3.73 -19.73 3.22
N TYR A 3 3.18 -19.94 2.03
CA TYR A 3 1.73 -20.02 1.80
C TYR A 3 1.26 -21.43 2.13
N LYS A 4 0.61 -21.60 3.25
CA LYS A 4 -0.11 -22.85 3.56
C LYS A 4 -1.49 -22.52 4.13
N THR A 5 -2.51 -23.10 3.52
CA THR A 5 -3.83 -23.24 4.12
C THR A 5 -3.75 -24.35 5.18
N HIS A 6 -3.57 -24.00 6.46
CA HIS A 6 -3.61 -24.94 7.57
C HIS A 6 -4.20 -24.34 8.85
N ASP A 7 -4.78 -25.21 9.62
CA ASP A 7 -5.47 -25.13 10.89
C ASP A 7 -4.93 -24.08 11.89
N LEU A 8 -5.79 -23.16 12.32
CA LEU A 8 -5.48 -21.94 13.08
C LEU A 8 -5.39 -22.15 14.61
N SER A 9 -5.23 -23.36 15.13
CA SER A 9 -5.53 -23.61 16.54
C SER A 9 -4.41 -23.42 17.57
N LYS A 10 -3.16 -23.08 17.23
CA LYS A 10 -2.06 -23.07 18.23
C LYS A 10 -0.89 -22.08 18.06
N GLN A 11 -1.05 -20.87 17.55
CA GLN A 11 -0.01 -19.84 17.70
C GLN A 11 -0.63 -18.44 17.82
N SER A 12 -0.06 -17.60 18.69
CA SER A 12 -0.39 -16.17 18.80
C SER A 12 -0.02 -15.47 17.48
N CYS A 13 -0.91 -15.52 16.52
CA CYS A 13 -0.70 -14.97 15.18
C CYS A 13 -1.50 -13.67 15.05
N SER A 14 -0.83 -12.54 14.79
CA SER A 14 -1.54 -11.34 14.41
C SER A 14 -2.01 -11.46 12.96
N VAL A 15 -3.31 -11.39 12.74
CA VAL A 15 -3.92 -11.32 11.42
C VAL A 15 -4.08 -9.86 11.05
N SER A 16 -3.55 -9.47 9.90
CA SER A 16 -3.78 -8.14 9.32
C SER A 16 -4.52 -8.32 8.00
N ALA A 17 -5.65 -7.69 7.85
CA ALA A 17 -6.48 -7.74 6.64
C ALA A 17 -6.51 -6.36 5.97
N ALA A 18 -6.37 -6.34 4.65
CA ALA A 18 -6.65 -5.18 3.82
C ALA A 18 -7.82 -5.51 2.90
N LEU A 19 -8.79 -4.61 2.83
CA LEU A 19 -9.93 -4.70 1.94
C LEU A 19 -9.77 -3.66 0.84
N LEU A 20 -9.89 -4.09 -0.41
CA LEU A 20 -9.86 -3.22 -1.57
C LEU A 20 -11.29 -3.14 -2.13
N PHE A 21 -11.85 -1.93 -2.14
CA PHE A 21 -13.17 -1.67 -2.70
C PHE A 21 -13.12 -0.52 -3.68
N GLN A 22 -13.86 -0.65 -4.76
CA GLN A 22 -14.19 0.47 -5.64
C GLN A 22 -15.71 0.44 -5.91
N ALA A 23 -16.36 1.58 -5.69
CA ALA A 23 -17.75 1.73 -6.09
C ALA A 23 -17.83 1.77 -7.62
N GLY A 24 -18.40 0.74 -8.24
CA GLY A 24 -18.77 0.72 -9.66
C GLY A 24 -17.91 -0.12 -10.59
N GLU A 25 -16.65 -0.43 -10.29
CA GLU A 25 -15.84 -1.33 -11.09
C GLU A 25 -15.18 -2.40 -10.22
N TRP A 26 -15.25 -3.65 -10.68
CA TRP A 26 -14.58 -4.75 -10.04
C TRP A 26 -13.06 -4.66 -10.25
N MET A 27 -12.29 -4.66 -9.14
CA MET A 27 -10.83 -4.65 -9.20
C MET A 27 -10.20 -5.48 -8.08
N TYR A 28 -9.02 -6.05 -8.34
CA TYR A 28 -8.15 -6.64 -7.32
C TYR A 28 -6.69 -6.55 -7.71
N ILE A 29 -5.81 -6.63 -6.72
CA ILE A 29 -4.37 -6.73 -6.96
C ILE A 29 -4.07 -8.19 -7.28
N GLU A 30 -3.59 -8.45 -8.51
CA GLU A 30 -3.22 -9.79 -8.97
C GLU A 30 -1.81 -10.16 -8.49
N LYS A 31 -0.90 -9.19 -8.44
CA LYS A 31 0.50 -9.41 -8.08
C LYS A 31 1.11 -8.21 -7.40
N ILE A 32 1.95 -8.48 -6.41
CA ILE A 32 2.80 -7.48 -5.78
C ILE A 32 4.24 -7.97 -5.73
N SER A 33 5.17 -7.09 -6.10
CA SER A 33 6.61 -7.31 -6.03
C SER A 33 7.27 -6.20 -5.22
N LEU A 34 8.07 -6.58 -4.24
CA LEU A 34 8.80 -5.68 -3.36
C LEU A 34 10.28 -6.03 -3.42
N LYS A 35 11.14 -5.00 -3.52
CA LYS A 35 12.58 -5.17 -3.47
C LYS A 35 13.20 -4.07 -2.60
N GLY A 36 14.02 -4.46 -1.63
CA GLY A 36 14.69 -3.53 -0.72
C GLY A 36 13.73 -2.67 0.10
N TYR A 37 12.56 -3.22 0.50
CA TYR A 37 11.51 -2.48 1.17
C TYR A 37 11.42 -2.85 2.66
N ARG A 38 11.62 -1.89 3.56
CA ARG A 38 11.57 -2.10 5.01
C ARG A 38 12.50 -3.25 5.44
N ASN A 39 11.94 -4.34 5.99
CA ASN A 39 12.65 -5.57 6.35
C ASN A 39 12.54 -6.66 5.27
N LEU A 40 12.04 -6.33 4.09
CA LEU A 40 11.84 -7.25 2.98
C LEU A 40 12.91 -7.02 1.91
N ASN A 41 13.83 -7.96 1.74
CA ASN A 41 14.89 -7.86 0.72
C ASN A 41 14.32 -8.01 -0.69
N GLU A 42 13.62 -9.11 -0.93
CA GLU A 42 12.90 -9.37 -2.17
C GLU A 42 11.73 -10.30 -1.90
N MET A 43 10.56 -9.91 -2.41
CA MET A 43 9.34 -10.70 -2.26
C MET A 43 8.43 -10.44 -3.44
N THR A 44 7.88 -11.52 -3.99
CA THR A 44 6.83 -11.45 -5.02
C THR A 44 5.71 -12.40 -4.61
N ILE A 45 4.49 -11.89 -4.62
CA ILE A 45 3.29 -12.64 -4.23
C ILE A 45 2.22 -12.44 -5.29
N ASP A 46 1.66 -13.55 -5.75
CA ASP A 46 0.44 -13.57 -6.56
C ASP A 46 -0.75 -13.66 -5.62
N LEU A 47 -1.72 -12.77 -5.80
CA LEU A 47 -2.93 -12.66 -4.99
C LEU A 47 -4.13 -13.17 -5.78
N LYS A 48 -5.10 -13.70 -5.06
CA LYS A 48 -6.37 -14.14 -5.66
C LYS A 48 -7.43 -13.05 -5.47
N ASN A 49 -8.39 -13.03 -6.37
CA ASN A 49 -9.61 -12.27 -6.15
C ASN A 49 -10.32 -12.78 -4.88
N GLY A 50 -10.74 -11.85 -4.01
CA GLY A 50 -11.37 -12.15 -2.74
C GLY A 50 -10.43 -12.05 -1.55
N ILE A 51 -10.60 -12.89 -0.54
CA ILE A 51 -9.88 -12.81 0.74
C ILE A 51 -8.52 -13.49 0.61
N ASN A 52 -7.46 -12.74 0.93
CA ASN A 52 -6.10 -13.24 1.07
C ASN A 52 -5.67 -13.08 2.53
N ILE A 53 -5.25 -14.17 3.17
CA ILE A 53 -4.87 -14.17 4.59
C ILE A 53 -3.35 -14.31 4.71
N PHE A 54 -2.73 -13.33 5.38
CA PHE A 54 -1.29 -13.34 5.70
C PHE A 54 -1.10 -13.65 7.18
N TYR A 55 -0.44 -14.76 7.48
CA TYR A 55 -0.16 -15.17 8.85
C TYR A 55 1.32 -15.54 9.04
N GLY A 56 1.76 -15.58 10.27
CA GLY A 56 3.15 -15.88 10.63
C GLY A 56 3.59 -15.13 11.88
N ALA A 57 4.82 -15.37 12.33
CA ALA A 57 5.37 -14.74 13.53
C ALA A 57 5.42 -13.20 13.39
N ASN A 58 5.54 -12.51 14.53
CA ASN A 58 5.68 -11.06 14.53
C ASN A 58 6.99 -10.63 13.86
N ALA A 59 7.05 -9.40 13.39
CA ALA A 59 8.21 -8.82 12.71
C ALA A 59 8.58 -9.46 11.34
N GLN A 60 7.76 -10.35 10.79
CA GLN A 60 7.99 -10.97 9.47
C GLN A 60 7.60 -10.09 8.27
N GLY A 61 7.19 -8.85 8.50
CA GLY A 61 6.87 -7.90 7.43
C GLY A 61 5.41 -7.89 6.96
N LYS A 62 4.48 -8.58 7.64
CA LYS A 62 3.05 -8.60 7.27
C LYS A 62 2.46 -7.19 7.15
N THR A 63 2.67 -6.35 8.16
CA THR A 63 2.22 -4.95 8.16
C THR A 63 2.94 -4.12 7.10
N ASN A 64 4.24 -4.38 6.89
CA ASN A 64 5.01 -3.69 5.86
C ASN A 64 4.52 -4.05 4.45
N PHE A 65 4.08 -5.28 4.24
CA PHE A 65 3.44 -5.70 3.00
C PHE A 65 2.14 -4.94 2.73
N LEU A 66 1.26 -4.81 3.73
CA LEU A 66 0.02 -4.05 3.61
C LEU A 66 0.29 -2.54 3.41
N GLU A 67 1.29 -2.00 4.13
CA GLU A 67 1.74 -0.61 3.95
C GLU A 67 2.19 -0.36 2.49
N ALA A 68 2.89 -1.31 1.87
CA ALA A 68 3.32 -1.18 0.48
C ALA A 68 2.14 -1.09 -0.50
N ILE A 69 1.08 -1.87 -0.27
CA ILE A 69 -0.16 -1.78 -1.04
C ILE A 69 -0.78 -0.39 -0.90
N TYR A 70 -0.89 0.10 0.33
CA TYR A 70 -1.45 1.43 0.59
C TYR A 70 -0.63 2.55 -0.06
N ILE A 71 0.70 2.45 -0.04
CA ILE A 71 1.58 3.41 -0.71
C ILE A 71 1.30 3.44 -2.22
N CYS A 72 1.01 2.31 -2.83
CA CYS A 72 0.63 2.28 -4.26
C CYS A 72 -0.70 2.97 -4.54
N ALA A 73 -1.64 2.97 -3.61
CA ALA A 73 -2.92 3.65 -3.78
C ALA A 73 -2.85 5.16 -3.45
N SER A 74 -2.12 5.53 -2.40
CA SER A 74 -2.11 6.89 -1.84
C SER A 74 -0.84 7.68 -2.15
N GLY A 75 0.21 7.01 -2.63
CA GLY A 75 1.54 7.58 -2.85
C GLY A 75 2.30 7.93 -1.57
N ARG A 76 1.76 7.64 -0.38
CA ARG A 76 2.36 8.00 0.92
C ARG A 76 2.22 6.88 1.93
N SER A 77 3.19 6.77 2.85
CA SER A 77 3.07 5.89 4.00
C SER A 77 2.15 6.50 5.07
N LEU A 78 1.39 5.65 5.76
CA LEU A 78 0.62 6.03 6.96
C LEU A 78 1.53 6.19 8.18
N ARG A 79 2.66 5.46 8.24
CA ARG A 79 3.52 5.33 9.41
C ARG A 79 4.70 6.30 9.44
N THR A 80 5.09 6.83 8.28
CA THR A 80 6.22 7.76 8.19
C THR A 80 6.02 8.80 7.10
N ARG A 81 6.52 10.00 7.36
CA ARG A 81 6.61 11.08 6.34
C ARG A 81 7.93 11.05 5.57
N ASN A 82 8.88 10.25 6.03
CA ASN A 82 10.21 10.15 5.44
C ASN A 82 10.32 8.88 4.59
N ASP A 83 10.33 9.03 3.29
CA ASP A 83 10.41 7.91 2.32
C ASP A 83 11.71 7.10 2.47
N SER A 84 12.81 7.69 2.98
CA SER A 84 14.05 6.94 3.21
C SER A 84 13.90 5.83 4.24
N GLN A 85 12.97 5.96 5.18
CA GLN A 85 12.66 4.94 6.18
C GLN A 85 11.92 3.72 5.59
N LEU A 86 11.41 3.83 4.37
CA LEU A 86 10.77 2.74 3.65
C LEU A 86 11.79 1.83 2.96
N ILE A 87 13.03 2.31 2.81
CA ILE A 87 14.11 1.57 2.15
C ILE A 87 14.77 0.65 3.18
N HIS A 88 15.06 -0.59 2.76
CA HIS A 88 15.82 -1.52 3.58
C HIS A 88 17.17 -0.92 3.98
N PHE A 89 17.61 -1.17 5.22
CA PHE A 89 18.80 -0.50 5.77
C PHE A 89 20.07 -0.77 4.96
N ASP A 90 20.23 -1.99 4.41
CA ASP A 90 21.36 -2.39 3.57
C ASP A 90 21.19 -2.06 2.07
N ALA A 91 20.04 -1.53 1.66
CA ALA A 91 19.78 -1.24 0.26
C ALA A 91 19.93 0.27 -0.04
N PRO A 92 20.45 0.65 -1.22
CA PRO A 92 20.50 2.04 -1.66
C PRO A 92 19.14 2.57 -2.11
N GLU A 93 18.26 1.66 -2.50
CA GLU A 93 16.95 1.98 -3.10
C GLU A 93 15.94 0.87 -2.81
N SER A 94 14.67 1.20 -3.00
CA SER A 94 13.56 0.26 -2.89
C SER A 94 12.65 0.37 -4.09
N HIS A 95 12.07 -0.75 -4.50
CA HIS A 95 11.10 -0.83 -5.58
C HIS A 95 9.85 -1.56 -5.12
N ILE A 96 8.70 -0.93 -5.33
CA ILE A 96 7.37 -1.48 -5.08
C ILE A 96 6.63 -1.52 -6.41
N GLN A 97 6.10 -2.68 -6.77
CA GLN A 97 5.32 -2.83 -7.99
C GLN A 97 4.06 -3.61 -7.69
N ILE A 98 2.92 -3.13 -8.19
CA ILE A 98 1.65 -3.87 -8.15
C ILE A 98 1.06 -3.99 -9.54
N HIS A 99 0.44 -5.14 -9.79
CA HIS A 99 -0.40 -5.39 -10.95
C HIS A 99 -1.85 -5.45 -10.47
N ILE A 100 -2.69 -4.64 -11.09
CA ILE A 100 -4.10 -4.49 -10.74
C ILE A 100 -4.92 -5.01 -11.90
N LYS A 101 -5.83 -5.92 -11.62
CA LYS A 101 -6.81 -6.41 -12.58
C LYS A 101 -8.12 -5.70 -12.36
N LYS A 102 -8.67 -5.11 -13.42
CA LYS A 102 -9.98 -4.47 -13.48
C LYS A 102 -10.85 -5.18 -14.51
N GLU A 103 -12.12 -4.90 -14.50
CA GLU A 103 -13.07 -5.56 -15.43
C GLU A 103 -12.65 -5.43 -16.88
N ASN A 104 -12.27 -4.22 -17.32
CA ASN A 104 -12.00 -3.90 -18.72
C ASN A 104 -10.53 -3.59 -19.02
N ARG A 105 -9.65 -3.54 -18.01
CA ARG A 105 -8.23 -3.22 -18.20
C ARG A 105 -7.37 -3.76 -17.07
N ASN A 106 -6.07 -3.85 -17.34
CA ASN A 106 -5.06 -4.11 -16.31
C ASN A 106 -4.24 -2.84 -16.12
N ASP A 107 -4.00 -2.48 -14.87
CA ASP A 107 -3.13 -1.36 -14.53
C ASP A 107 -1.90 -1.86 -13.77
N LYS A 108 -0.82 -1.12 -13.87
CA LYS A 108 0.44 -1.38 -13.17
C LYS A 108 0.93 -0.10 -12.51
N ILE A 109 1.29 -0.19 -11.24
CA ILE A 109 1.91 0.91 -10.50
C ILE A 109 3.31 0.49 -10.11
N ASP A 110 4.28 1.32 -10.43
CA ASP A 110 5.68 1.19 -10.05
C ASP A 110 6.07 2.37 -9.15
N ILE A 111 6.63 2.10 -7.98
CA ILE A 111 7.17 3.12 -7.08
C ILE A 111 8.64 2.81 -6.82
N HIS A 112 9.49 3.78 -7.10
CA HIS A 112 10.91 3.71 -6.90
C HIS A 112 11.35 4.74 -5.86
N LEU A 113 11.98 4.27 -4.79
CA LEU A 113 12.47 5.08 -3.67
C LEU A 113 13.99 5.04 -3.65
N LYS A 114 14.63 6.21 -3.55
CA LYS A 114 16.09 6.34 -3.40
C LYS A 114 16.40 7.18 -2.17
N LYS A 115 17.46 6.81 -1.43
CA LYS A 115 17.85 7.52 -0.19
C LYS A 115 18.13 9.00 -0.42
N GLU A 116 18.74 9.34 -1.56
CA GLU A 116 19.20 10.70 -1.86
C GLU A 116 18.33 11.43 -2.90
N ASN A 117 17.32 10.79 -3.45
CA ASN A 117 16.51 11.35 -4.53
C ASN A 117 15.01 11.34 -4.18
N LYS A 118 14.26 12.17 -4.92
CA LYS A 118 12.81 12.15 -4.84
C LYS A 118 12.27 10.80 -5.33
N LYS A 119 11.20 10.35 -4.69
CA LYS A 119 10.39 9.22 -5.10
C LYS A 119 9.95 9.35 -6.55
N GLY A 120 10.16 8.30 -7.33
CA GLY A 120 9.59 8.14 -8.67
C GLY A 120 8.34 7.27 -8.62
N ILE A 121 7.28 7.67 -9.31
CA ILE A 121 6.06 6.88 -9.47
C ILE A 121 5.75 6.80 -10.96
N ALA A 122 5.39 5.62 -11.44
CA ALA A 122 4.91 5.41 -12.80
C ALA A 122 3.61 4.59 -12.79
N VAL A 123 2.69 4.95 -13.66
CA VAL A 123 1.45 4.21 -13.92
C VAL A 123 1.50 3.69 -15.35
N ASN A 124 1.36 2.37 -15.52
CA ASN A 124 1.47 1.70 -16.82
C ASN A 124 2.76 2.03 -17.59
N GLY A 125 3.87 2.19 -16.83
CA GLY A 125 5.18 2.54 -17.40
C GLY A 125 5.37 4.03 -17.71
N ILE A 126 4.35 4.87 -17.49
CA ILE A 126 4.41 6.31 -17.73
C ILE A 126 4.72 7.01 -16.40
N PRO A 127 5.88 7.69 -16.25
CA PRO A 127 6.20 8.45 -15.06
C PRO A 127 5.18 9.57 -14.82
N ILE A 128 4.64 9.64 -13.61
CA ILE A 128 3.75 10.73 -13.20
C ILE A 128 4.53 11.86 -12.53
N LYS A 129 4.10 13.08 -12.76
CA LYS A 129 4.74 14.28 -12.20
C LYS A 129 4.03 14.77 -10.95
N LYS A 130 2.75 14.55 -10.85
CA LYS A 130 1.90 14.98 -9.74
C LYS A 130 1.25 13.78 -9.09
N LEU A 131 1.16 13.78 -7.78
CA LEU A 131 0.54 12.68 -7.03
C LEU A 131 -0.95 12.50 -7.38
N GLY A 132 -1.62 13.57 -7.78
CA GLY A 132 -3.00 13.52 -8.26
C GLY A 132 -3.21 12.57 -9.46
N ASP A 133 -2.17 12.36 -10.28
CA ASP A 133 -2.24 11.46 -11.44
C ASP A 133 -2.20 9.97 -11.03
N LEU A 134 -1.87 9.67 -9.76
CA LEU A 134 -1.93 8.32 -9.20
C LEU A 134 -3.35 7.95 -8.77
N PHE A 135 -4.09 8.91 -8.24
CA PHE A 135 -5.42 8.66 -7.68
C PHE A 135 -6.40 8.14 -8.73
N GLY A 136 -7.30 7.25 -8.31
CA GLY A 136 -8.21 6.55 -9.20
C GLY A 136 -7.62 5.34 -9.94
N THR A 137 -6.30 5.12 -9.87
CA THR A 137 -5.69 3.91 -10.42
C THR A 137 -5.91 2.72 -9.50
N CYS A 138 -5.75 2.90 -8.19
CA CYS A 138 -5.98 1.90 -7.16
C CYS A 138 -6.62 2.58 -5.95
N HIS A 139 -7.58 1.92 -5.31
CA HIS A 139 -8.16 2.36 -4.05
C HIS A 139 -7.84 1.33 -2.97
N ALA A 140 -7.35 1.77 -1.82
CA ALA A 140 -7.04 0.89 -0.72
C ALA A 140 -7.46 1.53 0.61
N VAL A 141 -8.15 0.77 1.43
CA VAL A 141 -8.43 1.11 2.82
C VAL A 141 -7.65 0.16 3.70
N ILE A 142 -6.85 0.69 4.61
CA ILE A 142 -6.14 -0.09 5.62
C ILE A 142 -6.81 0.15 6.96
N PHE A 143 -6.96 -0.94 7.71
CA PHE A 143 -7.28 -0.87 9.14
C PHE A 143 -6.12 -1.47 9.94
N SER A 144 -5.55 -0.69 10.83
CA SER A 144 -4.41 -1.06 11.66
C SER A 144 -4.63 -0.64 13.12
N PRO A 145 -3.91 -1.22 14.09
CA PRO A 145 -4.00 -0.78 15.49
C PRO A 145 -3.65 0.72 15.67
N GLU A 146 -2.83 1.29 14.80
CA GLU A 146 -2.46 2.70 14.78
C GLU A 146 -3.66 3.61 14.47
N ASP A 147 -4.70 3.10 13.80
CA ASP A 147 -5.91 3.87 13.48
C ASP A 147 -6.73 4.23 14.72
N LEU A 148 -6.48 3.59 15.85
CA LEU A 148 -6.99 4.03 17.15
C LEU A 148 -6.52 5.45 17.51
N ASN A 149 -5.45 5.94 16.90
CA ASN A 149 -4.98 7.31 17.07
C ASN A 149 -5.97 8.32 16.48
N LEU A 150 -6.80 7.93 15.49
CA LEU A 150 -7.90 8.79 15.00
C LEU A 150 -8.89 9.18 16.11
N ILE A 151 -9.02 8.32 17.13
CA ILE A 151 -9.87 8.57 18.29
C ILE A 151 -9.09 9.31 19.38
N LYS A 152 -7.85 8.92 19.63
CA LYS A 152 -7.00 9.42 20.73
C LYS A 152 -6.37 10.77 20.43
N GLU A 153 -5.99 10.99 19.16
CA GLU A 153 -5.33 12.22 18.73
C GLU A 153 -6.34 13.29 18.29
N GLY A 154 -5.84 14.51 18.11
CA GLY A 154 -6.66 15.67 17.85
C GLY A 154 -7.35 15.68 16.47
N PRO A 155 -8.19 16.71 16.20
CA PRO A 155 -8.94 16.83 14.94
C PRO A 155 -8.07 16.89 13.68
N GLY A 156 -6.78 17.20 13.81
CA GLY A 156 -5.83 17.26 12.69
C GLY A 156 -5.62 15.93 12.01
N GLU A 157 -5.45 14.84 12.80
CA GLU A 157 -5.26 13.51 12.23
C GLU A 157 -6.55 12.98 11.56
N ARG A 158 -7.72 13.28 12.14
CA ARG A 158 -9.01 12.94 11.51
C ARG A 158 -9.21 13.64 10.17
N ARG A 159 -8.90 14.95 10.08
CA ARG A 159 -8.97 15.67 8.81
C ARG A 159 -8.00 15.08 7.79
N ARG A 160 -6.76 14.85 8.19
CA ARG A 160 -5.76 14.25 7.31
C ARG A 160 -6.18 12.88 6.77
N PHE A 161 -6.75 12.04 7.63
CA PHE A 161 -7.29 10.72 7.21
C PHE A 161 -8.42 10.91 6.18
N MET A 162 -9.41 11.75 6.48
CA MET A 162 -10.51 12.02 5.55
C MET A 162 -10.01 12.59 4.23
N ASP A 163 -9.09 13.55 4.26
CA ASP A 163 -8.50 14.13 3.05
C ASP A 163 -7.84 13.09 2.18
N MET A 164 -7.10 12.15 2.77
CA MET A 164 -6.43 11.07 2.04
C MET A 164 -7.43 10.10 1.40
N GLU A 165 -8.48 9.72 2.12
CA GLU A 165 -9.52 8.82 1.59
C GLU A 165 -10.31 9.49 0.46
N ILE A 166 -10.68 10.77 0.61
CA ILE A 166 -11.39 11.53 -0.43
C ILE A 166 -10.50 11.71 -1.66
N CYS A 167 -9.20 12.00 -1.48
CA CYS A 167 -8.25 12.12 -2.60
C CYS A 167 -8.16 10.83 -3.44
N GLN A 168 -8.26 9.66 -2.83
CA GLN A 168 -8.29 8.40 -3.58
C GLN A 168 -9.54 8.28 -4.46
N MET A 169 -10.67 8.84 -4.01
CA MET A 169 -11.95 8.77 -4.71
C MET A 169 -12.09 9.86 -5.77
N ASP A 170 -11.51 11.04 -5.52
CA ASP A 170 -11.61 12.22 -6.39
C ASP A 170 -10.27 12.95 -6.50
N ALA A 171 -9.62 12.79 -7.64
CA ALA A 171 -8.37 13.49 -7.94
C ALA A 171 -8.53 15.02 -7.98
N VAL A 172 -9.72 15.55 -8.30
CA VAL A 172 -10.00 17.00 -8.32
C VAL A 172 -9.93 17.55 -6.90
N TYR A 173 -10.45 16.80 -5.93
CA TYR A 173 -10.34 17.18 -4.52
C TYR A 173 -8.88 17.40 -4.10
N TYR A 174 -7.97 16.51 -4.51
CA TYR A 174 -6.54 16.66 -4.22
C TYR A 174 -5.96 17.96 -4.76
N TYR A 175 -6.32 18.35 -5.99
CA TYR A 175 -5.84 19.61 -6.59
C TYR A 175 -6.40 20.85 -5.89
N ASN A 176 -7.60 20.76 -5.32
CA ASN A 176 -8.20 21.86 -4.57
C ASN A 176 -7.66 21.98 -3.13
N LEU A 177 -7.02 20.92 -2.62
CA LEU A 177 -6.45 20.89 -1.28
C LEU A 177 -5.03 21.52 -1.20
N GLN A 178 -4.34 21.70 -2.34
CA GLN A 178 -3.01 22.30 -2.44
C GLN A 178 -3.06 23.83 -2.51
#